data_c39d6e04c6e5fabcab8cf6f521a1de83
#
_entry.id   c39d6e04c6e5fabcab8cf6f521a1de83
#
_cell.length_a   1.000
_cell.length_b   1.000
_cell.length_c   1.000
_cell.angle_alpha   90.00
_cell.angle_beta   90.00
_cell.angle_gamma   90.00
#
_symmetry.space_group_name_H-M   'P 1'
#
loop_
_entity.id
_entity.type
_entity.pdbx_description
1 polymer ?
#
loop_
_entity_poly.entity_id
_entity_poly.type
_entity_poly.pdbx_seq_one_letter_code
_entity_poly.pdbx_strand_id
1 'polypeptide(L)'
;MPSLAIVDLHGGRPNTAVAALSAYGEANRAEVGVFDAVGGTFPRPRRFDCYIVTGGPGMPDDSAPWRVRVQAAIPEWAKSKPVFAIGLGFQLMAAAYGWPVRAPQVSRDGVFPLTPTPAGWTDPLMKDMENATPVLEARTWGVLSPPAAPRSGAVVLAYSSAGDVAAARFTKHAVGSIFHPEARLEGAASTVLARFLMGALEGT
;
A
#
# COMPACT_ATOMS: atom_id res chain seq x y z
N MET A 1 -18.82 -0.56 15.36
CA MET A 1 -17.54 0.16 15.52
C MET A 1 -16.68 -0.21 14.31
N PRO A 2 -16.14 0.76 13.58
CA PRO A 2 -15.29 0.46 12.43
C PRO A 2 -14.08 -0.38 12.84
N SER A 3 -13.52 -1.14 11.90
CA SER A 3 -12.45 -2.09 12.21
C SER A 3 -11.37 -2.10 11.14
N LEU A 4 -10.11 -2.08 11.56
CA LEU A 4 -8.91 -2.04 10.72
C LEU A 4 -8.04 -3.28 10.95
N ALA A 5 -7.72 -4.00 9.88
CA ALA A 5 -6.69 -5.03 9.90
C ALA A 5 -5.36 -4.46 9.39
N ILE A 6 -4.30 -4.60 10.18
CA ILE A 6 -2.93 -4.29 9.77
C ILE A 6 -2.21 -5.62 9.55
N VAL A 7 -1.83 -5.88 8.30
CA VAL A 7 -1.06 -7.07 7.90
C VAL A 7 0.42 -6.69 7.93
N ASP A 8 1.10 -7.06 8.99
CA ASP A 8 2.50 -6.72 9.25
C ASP A 8 3.45 -7.64 8.49
N LEU A 9 4.33 -7.04 7.67
CA LEU A 9 5.36 -7.75 6.93
C LEU A 9 6.78 -7.59 7.55
N HIS A 10 6.88 -7.13 8.80
CA HIS A 10 8.16 -6.97 9.52
C HIS A 10 8.51 -8.17 10.42
N GLY A 11 7.67 -9.21 10.45
CA GLY A 11 7.90 -10.41 11.25
C GLY A 11 7.64 -10.23 12.73
N GLY A 12 6.58 -9.49 13.07
CA GLY A 12 6.16 -9.26 14.46
C GLY A 12 7.15 -8.42 15.28
N ARG A 13 8.19 -7.88 14.65
CA ARG A 13 9.15 -6.99 15.34
C ARG A 13 8.51 -5.62 15.56
N PRO A 14 8.75 -5.00 16.73
CA PRO A 14 8.33 -3.62 16.94
C PRO A 14 8.84 -2.71 15.82
N ASN A 15 7.93 -2.00 15.18
CA ASN A 15 8.26 -1.08 14.09
C ASN A 15 7.35 0.16 14.13
N THR A 16 7.88 1.27 13.65
CA THR A 16 7.20 2.57 13.68
C THR A 16 5.99 2.62 12.76
N ALA A 17 5.99 1.87 11.66
CA ALA A 17 4.89 1.84 10.71
C ALA A 17 3.62 1.23 11.34
N VAL A 18 3.73 0.04 11.94
CA VAL A 18 2.60 -0.61 12.63
C VAL A 18 2.13 0.23 13.81
N ALA A 19 3.06 0.81 14.59
CA ALA A 19 2.70 1.67 15.71
C ALA A 19 1.91 2.92 15.26
N ALA A 20 2.36 3.60 14.19
CA ALA A 20 1.67 4.77 13.63
C ALA A 20 0.28 4.42 13.09
N LEU A 21 0.16 3.31 12.36
CA LEU A 21 -1.12 2.84 11.80
C LEU A 21 -2.10 2.44 12.90
N SER A 22 -1.62 1.76 13.96
CA SER A 22 -2.45 1.39 15.12
C SER A 22 -2.96 2.62 15.85
N ALA A 23 -2.06 3.56 16.18
CA ALA A 23 -2.45 4.80 16.84
C ALA A 23 -3.46 5.62 16.00
N TYR A 24 -3.31 5.66 14.68
CA TYR A 24 -4.28 6.32 13.82
C TYR A 24 -5.65 5.63 13.86
N GLY A 25 -5.69 4.30 13.79
CA GLY A 25 -6.95 3.55 13.89
C GLY A 25 -7.65 3.80 15.22
N GLU A 26 -6.93 3.71 16.35
CA GLU A 26 -7.43 3.95 17.68
C GLU A 26 -7.94 5.39 17.89
N ALA A 27 -7.21 6.39 17.37
CA ALA A 27 -7.63 7.80 17.42
C ALA A 27 -8.96 8.04 16.65
N ASN A 28 -9.24 7.23 15.63
CA ASN A 28 -10.49 7.24 14.88
C ASN A 28 -11.52 6.21 15.39
N ARG A 29 -11.34 5.72 16.63
CA ARG A 29 -12.26 4.80 17.30
C ARG A 29 -12.49 3.49 16.55
N ALA A 30 -11.50 3.01 15.80
CA ALA A 30 -11.57 1.72 15.15
C ALA A 30 -11.05 0.60 16.05
N GLU A 31 -11.66 -0.60 15.95
CA GLU A 31 -11.06 -1.84 16.46
C GLU A 31 -9.85 -2.16 15.58
N VAL A 32 -8.66 -2.21 16.13
CA VAL A 32 -7.42 -2.49 15.37
C VAL A 32 -6.95 -3.91 15.65
N GLY A 33 -6.78 -4.71 14.59
CA GLY A 33 -6.14 -6.02 14.64
C GLY A 33 -4.82 -6.02 13.89
N VAL A 34 -3.72 -6.42 14.55
CA VAL A 34 -2.39 -6.57 13.92
C VAL A 34 -2.10 -8.05 13.69
N PHE A 35 -1.68 -8.39 12.46
CA PHE A 35 -1.45 -9.76 12.02
C PHE A 35 -0.03 -9.91 11.47
N ASP A 36 0.83 -10.65 12.17
CA ASP A 36 2.17 -10.99 11.71
C ASP A 36 2.08 -12.03 10.58
N ALA A 37 2.10 -11.55 9.33
CA ALA A 37 2.02 -12.42 8.17
C ALA A 37 3.27 -13.29 7.99
N VAL A 38 4.44 -12.80 8.41
CA VAL A 38 5.71 -13.54 8.36
C VAL A 38 5.66 -14.72 9.34
N GLY A 39 5.13 -14.50 10.53
CA GLY A 39 4.85 -15.52 11.54
C GLY A 39 3.63 -16.40 11.23
N GLY A 40 2.94 -16.14 10.13
CA GLY A 40 1.84 -16.99 9.63
C GLY A 40 0.44 -16.60 10.14
N THR A 41 0.27 -15.44 10.81
CA THR A 41 -1.05 -14.97 11.22
C THR A 41 -1.67 -14.07 10.16
N PHE A 42 -2.98 -14.27 9.90
CA PHE A 42 -3.68 -13.56 8.83
C PHE A 42 -5.10 -13.17 9.29
N PRO A 43 -5.58 -11.98 8.92
CA PRO A 43 -6.97 -11.61 9.15
C PRO A 43 -7.91 -12.49 8.32
N ARG A 44 -9.06 -12.83 8.90
CA ARG A 44 -10.12 -13.52 8.15
C ARG A 44 -10.72 -12.56 7.13
N PRO A 45 -11.00 -13.02 5.88
CA PRO A 45 -11.69 -12.22 4.89
C PRO A 45 -13.03 -11.69 5.43
N ARG A 46 -13.36 -10.43 5.08
CA ARG A 46 -14.61 -9.74 5.48
C ARG A 46 -14.81 -9.49 6.98
N ARG A 47 -13.85 -9.86 7.85
CA ARG A 47 -13.95 -9.61 9.30
C ARG A 47 -13.71 -8.13 9.64
N PHE A 48 -12.92 -7.45 8.85
CA PHE A 48 -12.56 -6.05 9.03
C PHE A 48 -13.17 -5.17 7.94
N ASP A 49 -13.38 -3.90 8.26
CA ASP A 49 -13.93 -2.93 7.31
C ASP A 49 -12.89 -2.45 6.31
N CYS A 50 -11.62 -2.45 6.68
CA CYS A 50 -10.51 -2.23 5.76
C CYS A 50 -9.24 -2.98 6.17
N TYR A 51 -8.30 -3.06 5.22
CA TYR A 51 -7.04 -3.75 5.38
C TYR A 51 -5.88 -2.85 4.95
N ILE A 52 -4.81 -2.81 5.74
CA ILE A 52 -3.53 -2.22 5.34
C ILE A 52 -2.49 -3.34 5.31
N VAL A 53 -1.78 -3.47 4.19
CA VAL A 53 -0.62 -4.36 4.06
C VAL A 53 0.62 -3.48 4.13
N THR A 54 1.44 -3.65 5.16
CA THR A 54 2.58 -2.77 5.42
C THR A 54 3.73 -2.99 4.42
N GLY A 55 4.72 -2.13 4.47
CA GLY A 55 6.06 -2.41 3.99
C GLY A 55 6.70 -3.55 4.80
N GLY A 56 7.97 -3.78 4.57
CA GLY A 56 8.73 -4.77 5.31
C GLY A 56 10.07 -5.05 4.64
N PRO A 57 11.00 -5.68 5.34
CA PRO A 57 12.28 -6.11 4.78
C PRO A 57 12.06 -7.28 3.83
N GLY A 58 12.84 -7.33 2.77
CA GLY A 58 12.90 -8.46 1.86
C GLY A 58 12.56 -8.12 0.41
N MET A 59 12.53 -9.13 -0.43
CA MET A 59 12.36 -9.01 -1.88
C MET A 59 11.03 -9.61 -2.33
N PRO A 60 10.30 -9.01 -3.26
CA PRO A 60 9.00 -9.51 -3.69
C PRO A 60 9.06 -10.82 -4.50
N ASP A 61 10.22 -11.18 -5.02
CA ASP A 61 10.46 -12.42 -5.79
C ASP A 61 10.81 -13.64 -4.94
N ASP A 62 10.98 -13.47 -3.63
CA ASP A 62 11.23 -14.57 -2.71
C ASP A 62 9.98 -15.46 -2.62
N SER A 63 10.17 -16.76 -2.79
CA SER A 63 9.10 -17.77 -2.74
C SER A 63 8.69 -18.18 -1.31
N ALA A 64 9.03 -17.37 -0.30
CA ALA A 64 8.65 -17.62 1.07
C ALA A 64 7.12 -17.84 1.20
N PRO A 65 6.66 -18.90 1.89
CA PRO A 65 5.25 -19.28 1.93
C PRO A 65 4.31 -18.14 2.38
N TRP A 66 4.77 -17.30 3.31
CA TRP A 66 3.97 -16.18 3.77
C TRP A 66 3.72 -15.13 2.68
N ARG A 67 4.68 -14.89 1.77
CA ARG A 67 4.53 -13.94 0.66
C ARG A 67 3.54 -14.42 -0.36
N VAL A 68 3.64 -15.69 -0.76
CA VAL A 68 2.67 -16.33 -1.65
C VAL A 68 1.27 -16.20 -1.06
N ARG A 69 1.14 -16.39 0.26
CA ARG A 69 -0.13 -16.27 0.96
C ARG A 69 -0.64 -14.83 1.01
N VAL A 70 0.21 -13.83 1.29
CA VAL A 70 -0.17 -12.40 1.25
C VAL A 70 -0.61 -12.02 -0.15
N GLN A 71 0.17 -12.38 -1.18
CA GLN A 71 -0.15 -12.09 -2.57
C GLN A 71 -1.50 -12.69 -2.99
N ALA A 72 -1.81 -13.91 -2.57
CA ALA A 72 -3.10 -14.53 -2.84
C ALA A 72 -4.25 -13.90 -2.04
N ALA A 73 -3.99 -13.43 -0.81
CA ALA A 73 -5.02 -12.89 0.07
C ALA A 73 -5.48 -11.47 -0.31
N ILE A 74 -4.57 -10.63 -0.85
CA ILE A 74 -4.89 -9.24 -1.22
C ILE A 74 -6.10 -9.15 -2.18
N PRO A 75 -6.16 -9.86 -3.32
CA PRO A 75 -7.33 -9.83 -4.18
C PRO A 75 -8.60 -10.34 -3.50
N GLU A 76 -8.49 -11.34 -2.61
CA GLU A 76 -9.64 -11.87 -1.87
C GLU A 76 -10.25 -10.84 -0.92
N TRP A 77 -9.42 -10.11 -0.16
CA TRP A 77 -9.90 -9.01 0.68
C TRP A 77 -10.53 -7.90 -0.17
N ALA A 78 -9.87 -7.53 -1.28
CA ALA A 78 -10.31 -6.46 -2.18
C ALA A 78 -11.58 -6.77 -2.96
N LYS A 79 -12.11 -7.99 -2.94
CA LYS A 79 -13.43 -8.30 -3.53
C LYS A 79 -14.56 -7.49 -2.89
N SER A 80 -14.44 -7.18 -1.60
CA SER A 80 -15.54 -6.57 -0.84
C SER A 80 -15.13 -5.46 0.13
N LYS A 81 -13.86 -5.32 0.44
CA LYS A 81 -13.35 -4.37 1.44
C LYS A 81 -12.16 -3.58 0.90
N PRO A 82 -12.03 -2.30 1.27
CA PRO A 82 -10.88 -1.50 0.91
C PRO A 82 -9.56 -2.11 1.42
N VAL A 83 -8.55 -2.16 0.53
CA VAL A 83 -7.19 -2.60 0.83
C VAL A 83 -6.21 -1.54 0.39
N PHE A 84 -5.36 -1.07 1.29
CA PHE A 84 -4.22 -0.22 0.99
C PHE A 84 -2.92 -0.98 1.21
N ALA A 85 -2.01 -0.94 0.25
CA ALA A 85 -0.73 -1.64 0.36
C ALA A 85 0.45 -0.66 0.24
N ILE A 86 1.48 -0.84 1.07
CA ILE A 86 2.61 0.08 1.23
C ILE A 86 3.92 -0.65 0.93
N GLY A 87 4.83 -0.04 0.19
CA GLY A 87 6.18 -0.56 -0.03
C GLY A 87 6.20 -1.99 -0.55
N LEU A 88 6.72 -2.95 0.22
CA LEU A 88 6.70 -4.38 -0.12
C LEU A 88 5.26 -4.90 -0.31
N GLY A 89 4.33 -4.49 0.52
CA GLY A 89 2.91 -4.82 0.36
C GLY A 89 2.36 -4.37 -0.99
N PHE A 90 2.73 -3.17 -1.46
CA PHE A 90 2.35 -2.67 -2.78
C PHE A 90 2.98 -3.49 -3.91
N GLN A 91 4.24 -3.92 -3.77
CA GLN A 91 4.90 -4.78 -4.75
C GLN A 91 4.20 -6.15 -4.84
N LEU A 92 3.81 -6.74 -3.71
CA LEU A 92 3.03 -7.99 -3.67
C LEU A 92 1.63 -7.81 -4.25
N MET A 93 0.98 -6.66 -3.99
CA MET A 93 -0.30 -6.31 -4.62
C MET A 93 -0.14 -6.20 -6.14
N ALA A 94 0.85 -5.47 -6.64
CA ALA A 94 1.13 -5.32 -8.06
C ALA A 94 1.33 -6.68 -8.74
N ALA A 95 2.15 -7.55 -8.14
CA ALA A 95 2.36 -8.91 -8.62
C ALA A 95 1.07 -9.75 -8.63
N ALA A 96 0.21 -9.62 -7.60
CA ALA A 96 -1.08 -10.30 -7.53
C ALA A 96 -2.04 -9.89 -8.67
N TYR A 97 -1.92 -8.66 -9.16
CA TYR A 97 -2.68 -8.15 -10.30
C TYR A 97 -1.93 -8.29 -11.65
N GLY A 98 -0.82 -9.04 -11.67
CA GLY A 98 -0.06 -9.36 -12.88
C GLY A 98 0.82 -8.22 -13.40
N TRP A 99 1.13 -7.22 -12.57
CA TRP A 99 2.05 -6.16 -12.95
C TRP A 99 3.50 -6.59 -12.71
N PRO A 100 4.43 -6.23 -13.61
CA PRO A 100 5.83 -6.61 -13.45
C PRO A 100 6.46 -5.90 -12.25
N VAL A 101 7.16 -6.68 -11.42
CA VAL A 101 7.96 -6.18 -10.31
C VAL A 101 9.40 -6.61 -10.54
N ARG A 102 10.34 -5.68 -10.49
CA ARG A 102 11.76 -5.96 -10.75
C ARG A 102 12.67 -5.12 -9.87
N ALA A 103 13.89 -5.62 -9.68
CA ALA A 103 14.94 -4.85 -9.02
C ALA A 103 15.23 -3.57 -9.84
N PRO A 104 15.25 -2.39 -9.22
CA PRO A 104 15.74 -1.18 -9.86
C PRO A 104 17.25 -1.27 -10.08
N GLN A 105 17.78 -0.42 -10.94
CA GLN A 105 19.24 -0.30 -11.11
C GLN A 105 19.92 0.32 -9.88
N VAL A 106 19.17 1.10 -9.09
CA VAL A 106 19.66 1.78 -7.89
C VAL A 106 18.61 1.65 -6.78
N SER A 107 19.04 1.22 -5.60
CA SER A 107 18.23 1.25 -4.38
C SER A 107 17.84 2.68 -4.03
N ARG A 108 16.65 2.85 -3.50
CA ARG A 108 16.14 4.14 -3.04
C ARG A 108 15.91 4.09 -1.54
N ASP A 109 16.55 5.00 -0.85
CA ASP A 109 16.40 5.20 0.59
C ASP A 109 16.50 6.71 0.87
N GLY A 110 15.38 7.33 1.23
CA GLY A 110 15.29 8.75 1.46
C GLY A 110 14.06 9.41 0.84
N VAL A 111 14.11 10.74 0.71
CA VAL A 111 13.01 11.56 0.20
C VAL A 111 13.22 11.88 -1.28
N PHE A 112 12.21 11.57 -2.09
CA PHE A 112 12.28 11.75 -3.54
C PHE A 112 11.01 12.42 -4.06
N PRO A 113 11.11 13.16 -5.19
CA PRO A 113 9.95 13.78 -5.79
C PRO A 113 9.03 12.76 -6.47
N LEU A 114 7.73 12.96 -6.31
CA LEU A 114 6.65 12.21 -6.94
C LEU A 114 6.03 13.00 -8.09
N THR A 115 5.63 12.32 -9.17
CA THR A 115 4.90 12.91 -10.29
C THR A 115 3.54 12.26 -10.44
N PRO A 116 2.44 12.91 -10.02
CA PRO A 116 1.08 12.42 -10.24
C PRO A 116 0.75 12.35 -11.74
N THR A 117 -0.05 11.38 -12.13
CA THR A 117 -0.65 11.29 -13.47
C THR A 117 -1.95 12.11 -13.55
N PRO A 118 -2.52 12.35 -14.74
CA PRO A 118 -3.87 12.91 -14.85
C PRO A 118 -4.93 12.12 -14.05
N ALA A 119 -4.81 10.78 -14.01
CA ALA A 119 -5.67 9.94 -13.18
C ALA A 119 -5.42 10.13 -11.68
N GLY A 120 -4.16 10.37 -11.29
CA GLY A 120 -3.81 10.69 -9.90
C GLY A 120 -4.44 12.00 -9.42
N TRP A 121 -4.43 13.04 -10.23
CA TRP A 121 -5.06 14.33 -9.86
C TRP A 121 -6.58 14.25 -9.71
N THR A 122 -7.23 13.27 -10.33
CA THR A 122 -8.68 13.05 -10.19
C THR A 122 -9.02 11.97 -9.17
N ASP A 123 -8.04 11.17 -8.71
CA ASP A 123 -8.27 10.13 -7.71
C ASP A 123 -8.52 10.74 -6.33
N PRO A 124 -9.58 10.35 -5.61
CA PRO A 124 -9.91 10.90 -4.29
C PRO A 124 -8.78 10.87 -3.27
N LEU A 125 -7.88 9.90 -3.36
CA LEU A 125 -6.75 9.77 -2.43
C LEU A 125 -5.61 10.73 -2.74
N MET A 126 -5.39 11.05 -4.03
CA MET A 126 -4.20 11.75 -4.49
C MET A 126 -4.46 13.15 -5.08
N LYS A 127 -5.72 13.59 -5.14
CA LYS A 127 -6.14 14.83 -5.84
C LYS A 127 -5.41 16.11 -5.43
N ASP A 128 -4.80 16.15 -4.23
CA ASP A 128 -4.05 17.32 -3.75
C ASP A 128 -2.52 17.09 -3.79
N MET A 129 -2.07 16.03 -4.47
CA MET A 129 -0.65 15.80 -4.68
C MET A 129 -0.17 16.67 -5.86
N GLU A 130 0.82 17.49 -5.60
CA GLU A 130 1.45 18.32 -6.63
C GLU A 130 2.63 17.61 -7.29
N ASN A 131 3.06 18.11 -8.44
CA ASN A 131 4.32 17.67 -9.05
C ASN A 131 5.48 17.96 -8.08
N ALA A 132 6.41 17.02 -8.03
CA ALA A 132 7.56 17.05 -7.15
C ALA A 132 7.21 16.99 -5.64
N THR A 133 5.98 16.57 -5.26
CA THR A 133 5.68 16.30 -3.85
C THR A 133 6.71 15.34 -3.26
N PRO A 134 7.39 15.73 -2.15
CA PRO A 134 8.40 14.88 -1.54
C PRO A 134 7.75 13.69 -0.81
N VAL A 135 8.19 12.48 -1.15
CA VAL A 135 7.73 11.22 -0.53
C VAL A 135 8.92 10.42 -0.01
N LEU A 136 8.75 9.68 1.08
CA LEU A 136 9.76 8.77 1.60
C LEU A 136 9.70 7.45 0.84
N GLU A 137 10.80 7.04 0.22
CA GLU A 137 10.99 5.72 -0.37
C GLU A 137 12.10 4.96 0.39
N ALA A 138 11.86 3.69 0.70
CA ALA A 138 12.86 2.77 1.26
C ALA A 138 12.69 1.41 0.56
N ARG A 139 13.38 1.21 -0.59
CA ARG A 139 13.16 0.05 -1.44
C ARG A 139 14.34 -0.31 -2.31
N THR A 140 14.39 -1.57 -2.69
CA THR A 140 15.34 -2.13 -3.65
C THR A 140 14.66 -2.65 -4.92
N TRP A 141 13.32 -2.65 -4.97
CA TRP A 141 12.51 -3.15 -6.09
C TRP A 141 11.48 -2.10 -6.53
N GLY A 142 11.19 -2.09 -7.82
CA GLY A 142 10.22 -1.21 -8.45
C GLY A 142 9.04 -1.94 -9.06
N VAL A 143 7.92 -1.25 -9.20
CA VAL A 143 6.73 -1.71 -9.92
C VAL A 143 6.71 -1.02 -11.28
N LEU A 144 6.53 -1.78 -12.36
CA LEU A 144 6.47 -1.25 -13.71
C LEU A 144 5.03 -1.20 -14.20
N SER A 145 4.75 -0.23 -15.05
CA SER A 145 3.50 -0.25 -15.82
C SER A 145 3.45 -1.50 -16.70
N PRO A 146 2.31 -2.18 -16.77
CA PRO A 146 2.16 -3.30 -17.68
C PRO A 146 2.27 -2.82 -19.14
N PRO A 147 2.80 -3.65 -20.06
CA PRO A 147 3.02 -3.27 -21.47
C PRO A 147 1.72 -3.01 -22.24
N ALA A 148 0.59 -3.46 -21.76
CA ALA A 148 -0.74 -3.22 -22.32
C ALA A 148 -1.70 -2.74 -21.23
N ALA A 149 -2.75 -1.99 -21.61
CA ALA A 149 -3.78 -1.57 -20.68
C ALA A 149 -4.34 -2.78 -19.90
N PRO A 150 -4.28 -2.73 -18.56
CA PRO A 150 -4.75 -3.87 -17.77
C PRO A 150 -6.23 -4.13 -18.00
N ARG A 151 -6.61 -5.39 -18.23
CA ARG A 151 -8.02 -5.81 -18.39
C ARG A 151 -8.88 -5.49 -17.17
N SER A 152 -8.25 -5.24 -16.02
CA SER A 152 -8.91 -4.92 -14.74
C SER A 152 -9.38 -3.47 -14.61
N GLY A 153 -9.10 -2.58 -15.58
CA GLY A 153 -9.30 -1.14 -15.41
C GLY A 153 -8.35 -0.48 -14.41
N ALA A 154 -7.25 -1.15 -14.10
CA ALA A 154 -6.23 -0.61 -13.21
C ALA A 154 -5.57 0.63 -13.81
N VAL A 155 -5.26 1.62 -12.96
CA VAL A 155 -4.67 2.90 -13.37
C VAL A 155 -3.45 3.25 -12.54
N VAL A 156 -2.43 3.80 -13.19
CA VAL A 156 -1.28 4.41 -12.51
C VAL A 156 -1.70 5.78 -12.01
N LEU A 157 -1.49 6.03 -10.72
CA LEU A 157 -1.81 7.30 -10.08
C LEU A 157 -0.60 8.24 -10.00
N ALA A 158 0.60 7.68 -9.86
CA ALA A 158 1.83 8.46 -9.82
C ALA A 158 3.05 7.64 -10.26
N TYR A 159 4.06 8.35 -10.71
CA TYR A 159 5.40 7.81 -10.97
C TYR A 159 6.41 8.37 -9.97
N SER A 160 7.40 7.55 -9.62
CA SER A 160 8.60 8.00 -8.90
C SER A 160 9.55 8.72 -9.85
N SER A 161 10.49 9.48 -9.32
CA SER A 161 11.55 10.10 -10.14
C SER A 161 12.51 9.09 -10.80
N ALA A 162 12.41 7.81 -10.47
CA ALA A 162 13.11 6.71 -11.14
C ALA A 162 12.34 6.14 -12.35
N GLY A 163 11.11 6.64 -12.61
CA GLY A 163 10.25 6.15 -13.69
C GLY A 163 9.38 4.93 -13.34
N ASP A 164 9.51 4.40 -12.11
CA ASP A 164 8.67 3.31 -11.64
C ASP A 164 7.29 3.81 -11.23
N VAL A 165 6.30 2.92 -11.19
CA VAL A 165 4.98 3.22 -10.63
C VAL A 165 5.10 3.45 -9.12
N ALA A 166 4.79 4.66 -8.69
CA ALA A 166 4.84 5.06 -7.28
C ALA A 166 3.50 4.84 -6.55
N ALA A 167 2.39 4.96 -7.26
CA ALA A 167 1.07 4.63 -6.74
C ALA A 167 0.16 4.14 -7.87
N ALA A 168 -0.71 3.20 -7.55
CA ALA A 168 -1.68 2.64 -8.50
C ALA A 168 -2.96 2.20 -7.81
N ARG A 169 -4.08 2.28 -8.54
CA ARG A 169 -5.35 1.67 -8.19
C ARG A 169 -5.59 0.48 -9.11
N PHE A 170 -5.69 -0.70 -8.55
CA PHE A 170 -5.88 -1.95 -9.30
C PHE A 170 -7.35 -2.30 -9.49
N THR A 171 -8.18 -2.00 -8.49
CA THR A 171 -9.62 -2.15 -8.51
C THR A 171 -10.27 -1.03 -7.70
N LYS A 172 -11.60 -0.99 -7.64
CA LYS A 172 -12.32 -0.07 -6.75
C LYS A 172 -11.80 -0.11 -5.31
N HIS A 173 -11.41 -1.30 -4.84
CA HIS A 173 -11.04 -1.54 -3.45
C HIS A 173 -9.55 -1.79 -3.22
N ALA A 174 -8.74 -1.98 -4.26
CA ALA A 174 -7.31 -2.22 -4.14
C ALA A 174 -6.50 -1.02 -4.64
N VAL A 175 -5.77 -0.38 -3.76
CA VAL A 175 -4.90 0.75 -4.05
C VAL A 175 -3.64 0.65 -3.20
N GLY A 176 -2.55 1.24 -3.65
CA GLY A 176 -1.32 1.26 -2.87
C GLY A 176 -0.26 2.20 -3.39
N SER A 177 0.80 2.31 -2.62
CA SER A 177 1.95 3.15 -2.91
C SER A 177 3.27 2.45 -2.59
N ILE A 178 4.30 2.73 -3.38
CA ILE A 178 5.65 2.26 -3.09
C ILE A 178 6.35 3.12 -2.04
N PHE A 179 5.91 4.36 -1.90
CA PHE A 179 6.36 5.26 -0.83
C PHE A 179 5.62 4.98 0.48
N HIS A 180 6.14 5.55 1.57
CA HIS A 180 5.72 5.31 2.95
C HIS A 180 4.91 6.50 3.52
N PRO A 181 3.59 6.56 3.27
CA PRO A 181 2.75 7.65 3.79
C PRO A 181 2.62 7.61 5.32
N GLU A 182 2.85 6.44 5.94
CA GLU A 182 2.79 6.23 7.38
C GLU A 182 4.03 6.75 8.12
N ALA A 183 5.15 6.94 7.43
CA ALA A 183 6.42 7.31 8.04
C ALA A 183 6.50 8.78 8.45
N ARG A 184 5.66 9.64 7.86
CA ARG A 184 5.53 11.06 8.21
C ARG A 184 4.05 11.39 8.26
N LEU A 185 3.51 11.65 9.44
CA LEU A 185 2.11 12.01 9.64
C LEU A 185 1.79 13.45 9.22
N GLU A 186 2.76 14.19 8.66
CA GLU A 186 2.61 15.56 8.18
C GLU A 186 2.94 15.68 6.69
N GLY A 187 2.18 16.50 5.98
CA GLY A 187 2.38 16.78 4.55
C GLY A 187 1.48 16.01 3.61
N ALA A 188 1.55 16.33 2.30
CA ALA A 188 0.67 15.80 1.28
C ALA A 188 0.71 14.26 1.16
N ALA A 189 1.87 13.63 1.39
CA ALA A 189 2.00 12.18 1.30
C ALA A 189 1.16 11.44 2.36
N SER A 190 1.10 11.97 3.60
CA SER A 190 0.29 11.36 4.67
C SER A 190 -1.21 11.51 4.44
N THR A 191 -1.65 12.54 3.71
CA THR A 191 -3.07 12.71 3.39
C THR A 191 -3.64 11.56 2.56
N VAL A 192 -2.82 10.88 1.77
CA VAL A 192 -3.24 9.70 1.00
C VAL A 192 -3.75 8.59 1.92
N LEU A 193 -2.98 8.28 2.97
CA LEU A 193 -3.35 7.25 3.94
C LEU A 193 -4.53 7.70 4.82
N ALA A 194 -4.52 8.95 5.26
CA ALA A 194 -5.62 9.52 6.06
C ALA A 194 -6.95 9.47 5.28
N ARG A 195 -6.97 9.88 4.01
CA ARG A 195 -8.16 9.80 3.16
C ARG A 195 -8.63 8.36 2.92
N PHE A 196 -7.68 7.44 2.72
CA PHE A 196 -8.04 6.03 2.60
C PHE A 196 -8.76 5.55 3.86
N LEU A 197 -8.18 5.79 5.04
CA LEU A 197 -8.75 5.34 6.31
C LEU A 197 -10.07 6.01 6.61
N MET A 198 -10.20 7.34 6.42
CA MET A 198 -11.47 8.06 6.59
C MET A 198 -12.54 7.47 5.66
N GLY A 199 -12.28 7.37 4.36
CA GLY A 199 -13.25 6.83 3.41
C GLY A 199 -13.63 5.36 3.67
N ALA A 200 -12.71 4.57 4.22
CA ALA A 200 -12.94 3.16 4.53
C ALA A 200 -13.67 2.94 5.87
N LEU A 201 -13.45 3.80 6.86
CA LEU A 201 -14.01 3.67 8.21
C LEU A 201 -15.31 4.46 8.39
N GLU A 202 -15.53 5.55 7.65
CA GLU A 202 -16.77 6.35 7.71
C GLU A 202 -17.90 5.78 6.84
N GLY A 203 -17.58 4.96 5.84
CA GLY A 203 -18.55 4.32 4.93
C GLY A 203 -19.26 3.08 5.52
N THR A 204 -19.04 2.82 6.82
CA THR A 204 -19.68 1.74 7.60
C THR A 204 -20.68 2.33 8.59
#